data_fda27fc1ac94430a85f59cd112c4b215
#
_entry.id   fda27fc1ac94430a85f59cd112c4b215
#
_cell.length_a   1.000
_cell.length_b   1.000
_cell.length_c   1.000
_cell.angle_alpha   90.00
_cell.angle_beta   90.00
_cell.angle_gamma   90.00
#
_symmetry.space_group_name_H-M   'P 1'
#
loop_
_entity.id
_entity.type
_entity.pdbx_description
1 polymer ?
#
loop_
_entity_poly.entity_id
_entity_poly.type
_entity_poly.pdbx_seq_one_letter_code
_entity_poly.pdbx_strand_id
1 'polypeptide(L)'
;MKMHLIEPDACAETTPTVLLIHPMLSSAEGMKTVLVNNMGDDLRYLVPDLAAHGEEDAKEYVSASQEAAQIHDWLLERNITHLSLGFGASLGGVVLSELLKFNDLSFDHLFFEGTSFWTGGFLASAMEFVLKKVFLAKHRKAIADPELSVQKMEQLYGKVAAKPMSEHFIAMSDQSIQNIIHDCSNVDLPTLSSDEQRRCIFTYGEKDFDLKRARKVLPKVYPEATLTIWQGYDHCERMTSDSAAYGQMLRELVV
;
A
#
# COMPACT_ATOMS: atom_id res chain seq x y z
N MET A 1 -5.62 15.37 1.91
CA MET A 1 -5.84 13.99 1.41
C MET A 1 -7.27 13.88 0.89
N LYS A 2 -7.49 13.24 -0.25
CA LYS A 2 -8.82 12.84 -0.71
C LYS A 2 -9.11 11.42 -0.24
N MET A 3 -10.17 11.25 0.55
CA MET A 3 -10.68 9.92 0.92
C MET A 3 -11.90 9.59 0.06
N HIS A 4 -11.87 8.46 -0.62
CA HIS A 4 -13.01 7.91 -1.34
C HIS A 4 -13.76 6.96 -0.42
N LEU A 5 -14.98 7.35 -0.07
CA LEU A 5 -15.92 6.53 0.71
C LEU A 5 -16.85 5.81 -0.26
N ILE A 6 -16.84 4.49 -0.24
CA ILE A 6 -17.74 3.64 -1.04
C ILE A 6 -18.56 2.83 -0.05
N GLU A 7 -19.87 3.05 -0.06
CA GLU A 7 -20.81 2.41 0.87
C GLU A 7 -21.85 1.57 0.12
N PRO A 8 -22.32 0.47 0.72
CA PRO A 8 -23.46 -0.26 0.20
C PRO A 8 -24.73 0.58 0.28
N ASP A 9 -25.73 0.29 -0.58
CA ASP A 9 -27.03 0.98 -0.60
C ASP A 9 -27.74 0.95 0.77
N ALA A 10 -27.55 -0.14 1.53
CA ALA A 10 -28.08 -0.32 2.87
C ALA A 10 -26.96 -0.36 3.91
N CYS A 11 -26.26 0.75 4.09
CA CYS A 11 -25.16 0.86 5.04
C CYS A 11 -25.70 0.97 6.48
N ALA A 12 -25.28 0.08 7.36
CA ALA A 12 -25.57 0.10 8.80
C ALA A 12 -24.32 0.42 9.63
N GLU A 13 -24.50 0.73 10.92
CA GLU A 13 -23.35 0.89 11.84
C GLU A 13 -22.49 -0.37 11.95
N THR A 14 -23.11 -1.53 11.78
CA THR A 14 -22.46 -2.85 11.81
C THR A 14 -21.84 -3.27 10.48
N THR A 15 -21.97 -2.46 9.43
CA THR A 15 -21.35 -2.75 8.11
C THR A 15 -19.83 -2.82 8.26
N PRO A 16 -19.19 -3.95 7.91
CA PRO A 16 -17.74 -4.08 8.04
C PRO A 16 -17.03 -2.99 7.23
N THR A 17 -16.06 -2.34 7.86
CA THR A 17 -15.32 -1.22 7.26
C THR A 17 -13.91 -1.64 6.92
N VAL A 18 -13.52 -1.39 5.67
CA VAL A 18 -12.23 -1.79 5.09
C VAL A 18 -11.46 -0.55 4.64
N LEU A 19 -10.24 -0.38 5.13
CA LEU A 19 -9.31 0.65 4.68
C LEU A 19 -8.33 0.04 3.68
N LEU A 20 -8.25 0.61 2.46
CA LEU A 20 -7.38 0.12 1.39
C LEU A 20 -6.37 1.21 1.00
N ILE A 21 -5.10 1.08 1.42
CA ILE A 21 -4.04 2.04 1.11
C ILE A 21 -3.20 1.52 -0.06
N HIS A 22 -3.20 2.29 -1.15
CA HIS A 22 -2.60 1.89 -2.42
C HIS A 22 -1.06 1.92 -2.42
N PRO A 23 -0.39 1.15 -3.30
CA PRO A 23 1.05 1.24 -3.53
C PRO A 23 1.42 2.50 -4.32
N MET A 24 2.71 2.84 -4.37
CA MET A 24 3.24 3.83 -5.29
C MET A 24 2.78 3.53 -6.72
N LEU A 25 2.50 4.56 -7.51
CA LEU A 25 2.01 4.52 -8.89
C LEU A 25 0.56 4.05 -9.06
N SER A 26 -0.19 3.79 -7.97
CA SER A 26 -1.61 3.48 -8.01
C SER A 26 -2.43 4.66 -7.48
N SER A 27 -3.72 4.46 -7.25
CA SER A 27 -4.67 5.46 -6.75
C SER A 27 -5.89 4.76 -6.14
N ALA A 28 -6.80 5.54 -5.56
CA ALA A 28 -8.09 5.02 -5.11
C ALA A 28 -8.87 4.33 -6.25
N GLU A 29 -8.86 4.87 -7.47
CA GLU A 29 -9.52 4.24 -8.62
C GLU A 29 -8.83 2.94 -9.03
N GLY A 30 -7.49 2.86 -8.93
CA GLY A 30 -6.74 1.62 -9.11
C GLY A 30 -7.14 0.55 -8.09
N MET A 31 -7.24 0.92 -6.81
CA MET A 31 -7.67 0.00 -5.75
C MET A 31 -9.13 -0.43 -5.92
N LYS A 32 -10.00 0.47 -6.34
CA LYS A 32 -11.38 0.14 -6.67
C LYS A 32 -11.46 -0.91 -7.77
N THR A 33 -10.72 -0.71 -8.85
CA THR A 33 -10.69 -1.65 -9.98
C THR A 33 -10.15 -3.02 -9.57
N VAL A 34 -9.08 -3.06 -8.77
CA VAL A 34 -8.36 -4.30 -8.44
C VAL A 34 -8.99 -5.02 -7.25
N LEU A 35 -9.41 -4.31 -6.20
CA LEU A 35 -9.88 -4.91 -4.96
C LEU A 35 -11.37 -4.71 -4.70
N VAL A 36 -11.86 -3.46 -4.65
CA VAL A 36 -13.26 -3.20 -4.26
C VAL A 36 -14.23 -3.97 -5.13
N ASN A 37 -14.06 -3.92 -6.45
CA ASN A 37 -14.92 -4.64 -7.40
C ASN A 37 -14.88 -6.17 -7.27
N ASN A 38 -13.92 -6.71 -6.53
CA ASN A 38 -13.71 -8.14 -6.32
C ASN A 38 -13.96 -8.60 -4.88
N MET A 39 -14.17 -7.66 -3.94
CA MET A 39 -14.46 -7.97 -2.53
C MET A 39 -15.96 -7.96 -2.20
N GLY A 40 -16.80 -7.36 -3.07
CA GLY A 40 -18.26 -7.31 -2.89
C GLY A 40 -18.77 -5.91 -2.55
N ASP A 41 -20.07 -5.72 -2.70
CA ASP A 41 -20.78 -4.43 -2.57
C ASP A 41 -21.49 -4.25 -1.21
N ASP A 42 -21.32 -5.20 -0.30
CA ASP A 42 -21.91 -5.22 1.05
C ASP A 42 -20.94 -4.71 2.14
N LEU A 43 -19.75 -4.26 1.78
CA LEU A 43 -18.75 -3.69 2.66
C LEU A 43 -18.66 -2.16 2.49
N ARG A 44 -18.23 -1.48 3.55
CA ARG A 44 -17.83 -0.07 3.48
C ARG A 44 -16.34 0.01 3.19
N TYR A 45 -15.96 0.74 2.14
CA TYR A 45 -14.56 0.93 1.76
C TYR A 45 -14.13 2.37 1.95
N LEU A 46 -12.95 2.53 2.55
CA LEU A 46 -12.23 3.77 2.71
C LEU A 46 -10.94 3.67 1.90
N VAL A 47 -10.83 4.45 0.85
CA VAL A 47 -9.71 4.37 -0.08
C VAL A 47 -9.10 5.76 -0.25
N PRO A 48 -7.99 6.07 0.44
CA PRO A 48 -7.33 7.37 0.27
C PRO A 48 -6.58 7.44 -1.06
N ASP A 49 -6.57 8.62 -1.70
CA ASP A 49 -5.49 9.00 -2.59
C ASP A 49 -4.38 9.64 -1.74
N LEU A 50 -3.22 9.02 -1.72
CA LEU A 50 -2.02 9.58 -1.09
C LEU A 50 -1.53 10.78 -1.91
N ALA A 51 -0.82 11.71 -1.29
CA ALA A 51 -0.23 12.84 -2.00
C ALA A 51 0.65 12.37 -3.18
N ALA A 52 0.67 13.12 -4.26
CA ALA A 52 1.27 12.79 -5.56
C ALA A 52 0.59 11.64 -6.32
N HIS A 53 -0.61 11.19 -5.92
CA HIS A 53 -1.36 10.11 -6.57
C HIS A 53 -2.84 10.48 -6.74
N GLY A 54 -3.50 9.89 -7.77
CA GLY A 54 -4.93 10.01 -8.00
C GLY A 54 -5.42 11.46 -8.06
N GLU A 55 -6.46 11.80 -7.32
CA GLU A 55 -6.98 13.18 -7.23
C GLU A 55 -6.09 14.13 -6.39
N GLU A 56 -5.01 13.60 -5.79
CA GLU A 56 -4.00 14.37 -5.02
C GLU A 56 -2.66 14.50 -5.78
N ASP A 57 -2.63 14.26 -7.07
CA ASP A 57 -1.43 14.25 -7.93
C ASP A 57 -0.67 15.58 -7.95
N ALA A 58 -1.39 16.70 -7.78
CA ALA A 58 -0.80 18.04 -7.69
C ALA A 58 -0.09 18.33 -6.35
N LYS A 59 -0.28 17.49 -5.32
CA LYS A 59 0.35 17.67 -4.01
C LYS A 59 1.66 16.91 -3.95
N GLU A 60 2.66 17.49 -3.31
CA GLU A 60 3.90 16.80 -3.03
C GLU A 60 3.72 15.77 -1.91
N TYR A 61 4.16 14.54 -2.12
CA TYR A 61 4.28 13.55 -1.06
C TYR A 61 5.43 13.93 -0.13
N VAL A 62 5.12 14.08 1.16
CA VAL A 62 6.10 14.51 2.18
C VAL A 62 6.62 13.32 2.98
N SER A 63 5.72 12.56 3.62
CA SER A 63 6.09 11.37 4.40
C SER A 63 4.91 10.44 4.67
N ALA A 64 5.20 9.16 4.93
CA ALA A 64 4.21 8.17 5.34
C ALA A 64 3.52 8.55 6.66
N SER A 65 4.24 9.18 7.58
CA SER A 65 3.67 9.65 8.85
C SER A 65 2.67 10.79 8.64
N GLN A 66 2.90 11.68 7.67
CA GLN A 66 1.93 12.73 7.33
C GLN A 66 0.67 12.14 6.68
N GLU A 67 0.83 11.18 5.76
CA GLU A 67 -0.32 10.50 5.15
C GLU A 67 -1.13 9.74 6.20
N ALA A 68 -0.46 9.01 7.11
CA ALA A 68 -1.11 8.31 8.21
C ALA A 68 -1.86 9.25 9.16
N ALA A 69 -1.28 10.41 9.49
CA ALA A 69 -1.96 11.42 10.32
C ALA A 69 -3.22 11.96 9.63
N GLN A 70 -3.18 12.22 8.33
CA GLN A 70 -4.35 12.67 7.58
C GLN A 70 -5.46 11.59 7.51
N ILE A 71 -5.08 10.31 7.38
CA ILE A 71 -6.03 9.18 7.43
C ILE A 71 -6.66 9.11 8.83
N HIS A 72 -5.85 9.15 9.87
CA HIS A 72 -6.28 9.13 11.26
C HIS A 72 -7.27 10.25 11.59
N ASP A 73 -6.91 11.51 11.27
CA ASP A 73 -7.78 12.66 11.51
C ASP A 73 -9.12 12.51 10.79
N TRP A 74 -9.10 12.04 9.52
CA TRP A 74 -10.31 11.81 8.75
C TRP A 74 -11.24 10.75 9.38
N LEU A 75 -10.65 9.67 9.92
CA LEU A 75 -11.38 8.61 10.63
C LEU A 75 -12.01 9.13 11.92
N LEU A 76 -11.25 9.87 12.74
CA LEU A 76 -11.74 10.40 14.02
C LEU A 76 -12.85 11.45 13.83
N GLU A 77 -12.74 12.33 12.84
CA GLU A 77 -13.79 13.28 12.49
C GLU A 77 -15.15 12.62 12.22
N ARG A 78 -15.13 11.32 11.87
CA ARG A 78 -16.34 10.51 11.55
C ARG A 78 -16.66 9.46 12.60
N ASN A 79 -15.95 9.51 13.76
CA ASN A 79 -16.06 8.55 14.84
C ASN A 79 -15.82 7.08 14.38
N ILE A 80 -14.96 6.87 13.37
CA ILE A 80 -14.55 5.55 12.92
C ILE A 80 -13.27 5.18 13.67
N THR A 81 -13.39 4.39 14.71
CA THR A 81 -12.25 3.92 15.54
C THR A 81 -12.00 2.43 15.43
N HIS A 82 -12.89 1.72 14.73
CA HIS A 82 -12.77 0.29 14.47
C HIS A 82 -12.91 -0.02 13.00
N LEU A 83 -11.99 -0.84 12.46
CA LEU A 83 -11.97 -1.28 11.08
C LEU A 83 -11.85 -2.82 11.04
N SER A 84 -12.66 -3.47 10.20
CA SER A 84 -12.59 -4.93 10.02
C SER A 84 -11.31 -5.36 9.31
N LEU A 85 -10.80 -4.52 8.38
CA LEU A 85 -9.55 -4.77 7.68
C LEU A 85 -8.80 -3.45 7.41
N GLY A 86 -7.52 -3.43 7.79
CA GLY A 86 -6.54 -2.49 7.26
C GLY A 86 -5.66 -3.19 6.23
N PHE A 87 -5.71 -2.72 4.98
CA PHE A 87 -4.88 -3.21 3.89
C PHE A 87 -3.90 -2.14 3.43
N GLY A 88 -2.63 -2.52 3.25
CA GLY A 88 -1.62 -1.64 2.67
C GLY A 88 -0.68 -2.40 1.74
N ALA A 89 -0.52 -1.92 0.51
CA ALA A 89 0.40 -2.50 -0.46
C ALA A 89 1.64 -1.63 -0.65
N SER A 90 2.84 -2.20 -0.56
CA SER A 90 4.13 -1.51 -0.75
C SER A 90 4.21 -0.22 0.07
N LEU A 91 4.22 0.97 -0.57
CA LEU A 91 4.12 2.28 0.10
C LEU A 91 2.91 2.34 1.05
N GLY A 92 1.75 1.85 0.61
CA GLY A 92 0.54 1.81 1.44
C GLY A 92 0.71 0.99 2.72
N GLY A 93 1.54 -0.05 2.70
CA GLY A 93 1.90 -0.81 3.89
C GLY A 93 2.82 -0.04 4.84
N VAL A 94 3.69 0.83 4.32
CA VAL A 94 4.48 1.74 5.15
C VAL A 94 3.58 2.78 5.82
N VAL A 95 2.63 3.35 5.09
CA VAL A 95 1.62 4.29 5.65
C VAL A 95 0.74 3.59 6.69
N LEU A 96 0.29 2.35 6.42
CA LEU A 96 -0.47 1.56 7.40
C LEU A 96 0.34 1.29 8.67
N SER A 97 1.65 1.02 8.55
CA SER A 97 2.55 0.85 9.70
C SER A 97 2.63 2.13 10.54
N GLU A 98 2.69 3.29 9.92
CA GLU A 98 2.62 4.59 10.61
C GLU A 98 1.27 4.81 11.29
N LEU A 99 0.16 4.42 10.64
CA LEU A 99 -1.18 4.53 11.19
C LEU A 99 -1.36 3.68 12.47
N LEU A 100 -0.69 2.54 12.57
CA LEU A 100 -0.73 1.69 13.78
C LEU A 100 -0.03 2.29 15.01
N LYS A 101 0.62 3.43 14.89
CA LYS A 101 1.16 4.17 16.04
C LYS A 101 0.11 4.97 16.80
N PHE A 102 -1.07 5.17 16.21
CA PHE A 102 -2.22 5.78 16.86
C PHE A 102 -2.99 4.74 17.66
N ASN A 103 -3.03 4.90 18.98
CA ASN A 103 -3.56 3.89 19.92
C ASN A 103 -5.10 3.90 20.06
N ASP A 104 -5.78 4.78 19.36
CA ASP A 104 -7.23 4.97 19.36
C ASP A 104 -7.94 4.31 18.18
N LEU A 105 -7.20 3.65 17.31
CA LEU A 105 -7.73 2.82 16.23
C LEU A 105 -7.57 1.34 16.56
N SER A 106 -8.52 0.53 16.13
CA SER A 106 -8.49 -0.93 16.24
C SER A 106 -8.83 -1.60 14.92
N PHE A 107 -8.20 -2.75 14.68
CA PHE A 107 -8.37 -3.54 13.45
C PHE A 107 -8.61 -5.00 13.81
N ASP A 108 -9.56 -5.66 13.13
CA ASP A 108 -9.72 -7.11 13.27
C ASP A 108 -8.62 -7.86 12.50
N HIS A 109 -8.30 -7.36 11.31
CA HIS A 109 -7.23 -7.90 10.46
C HIS A 109 -6.38 -6.78 9.87
N LEU A 110 -5.08 -7.05 9.72
CA LEU A 110 -4.08 -6.18 9.10
C LEU A 110 -3.37 -6.95 8.00
N PHE A 111 -3.44 -6.46 6.77
CA PHE A 111 -2.88 -7.14 5.62
C PHE A 111 -1.86 -6.26 4.90
N PHE A 112 -0.63 -6.74 4.80
CA PHE A 112 0.51 -6.04 4.22
C PHE A 112 1.02 -6.80 2.99
N GLU A 113 0.84 -6.24 1.80
CA GLU A 113 1.36 -6.81 0.56
C GLU A 113 2.65 -6.11 0.14
N GLY A 114 3.75 -6.84 0.02
CA GLY A 114 5.04 -6.32 -0.46
C GLY A 114 5.60 -5.16 0.38
N THR A 115 5.27 -5.07 1.66
CA THR A 115 5.68 -3.95 2.51
C THR A 115 7.15 -4.03 2.87
N SER A 116 7.86 -2.91 2.77
CA SER A 116 9.29 -2.84 3.08
C SER A 116 9.57 -3.05 4.58
N PHE A 117 10.66 -3.76 4.88
CA PHE A 117 11.24 -3.91 6.21
C PHE A 117 12.67 -3.32 6.31
N TRP A 118 12.99 -2.36 5.49
CA TRP A 118 14.22 -1.59 5.62
C TRP A 118 14.05 -0.53 6.73
N THR A 119 14.72 -0.74 7.87
CA THR A 119 14.58 0.08 9.09
C THR A 119 15.77 1.01 9.29
N GLY A 120 16.30 1.57 8.22
CA GLY A 120 17.45 2.47 8.26
C GLY A 120 18.81 1.76 8.46
N GLY A 121 19.84 2.56 8.77
CA GLY A 121 21.23 2.13 8.93
C GLY A 121 22.01 2.11 7.63
N PHE A 122 23.33 1.84 7.69
CA PHE A 122 24.25 2.01 6.57
C PHE A 122 23.83 1.28 5.29
N LEU A 123 23.35 0.05 5.38
CA LEU A 123 22.90 -0.71 4.20
C LEU A 123 21.62 -0.13 3.60
N ALA A 124 20.69 0.33 4.43
CA ALA A 124 19.47 0.98 3.97
C ALA A 124 19.78 2.31 3.28
N SER A 125 20.67 3.13 3.85
CA SER A 125 21.12 4.39 3.22
C SER A 125 21.83 4.18 1.89
N ALA A 126 22.65 3.13 1.77
CA ALA A 126 23.27 2.76 0.51
C ALA A 126 22.23 2.31 -0.54
N MET A 127 21.25 1.51 -0.12
CA MET A 127 20.14 1.09 -0.98
C MET A 127 19.27 2.26 -1.41
N GLU A 128 18.90 3.13 -0.48
CA GLU A 128 18.13 4.35 -0.73
C GLU A 128 18.82 5.23 -1.81
N PHE A 129 20.13 5.45 -1.66
CA PHE A 129 20.89 6.24 -2.63
C PHE A 129 20.84 5.63 -4.04
N VAL A 130 20.97 4.30 -4.14
CA VAL A 130 20.90 3.60 -5.44
C VAL A 130 19.48 3.66 -6.00
N LEU A 131 18.45 3.39 -5.18
CA LEU A 131 17.06 3.41 -5.61
C LEU A 131 16.62 4.80 -6.08
N LYS A 132 16.98 5.88 -5.35
CA LYS A 132 16.71 7.26 -5.77
C LYS A 132 17.28 7.54 -7.16
N LYS A 133 18.54 7.15 -7.42
CA LYS A 133 19.15 7.33 -8.76
C LYS A 133 18.44 6.53 -9.84
N VAL A 134 18.10 5.27 -9.54
CA VAL A 134 17.43 4.38 -10.51
C VAL A 134 16.02 4.89 -10.84
N PHE A 135 15.23 5.25 -9.82
CA PHE A 135 13.87 5.72 -10.02
C PHE A 135 13.82 7.07 -10.74
N LEU A 136 14.68 8.03 -10.37
CA LEU A 136 14.77 9.31 -11.06
C LEU A 136 15.21 9.14 -12.52
N ALA A 137 16.12 8.20 -12.81
CA ALA A 137 16.53 7.91 -14.17
C ALA A 137 15.38 7.26 -14.98
N LYS A 138 14.60 6.34 -14.36
CA LYS A 138 13.40 5.77 -14.98
C LYS A 138 12.33 6.83 -15.21
N HIS A 139 12.10 7.72 -14.25
CA HIS A 139 11.15 8.82 -14.33
C HIS A 139 11.45 9.76 -15.52
N ARG A 140 12.71 10.21 -15.65
CA ARG A 140 13.14 11.04 -16.79
C ARG A 140 12.93 10.31 -18.14
N LYS A 141 13.15 9.00 -18.19
CA LYS A 141 12.87 8.21 -19.39
C LYS A 141 11.38 8.08 -19.67
N ALA A 142 10.55 7.95 -18.63
CA ALA A 142 9.10 7.90 -18.78
C ALA A 142 8.53 9.23 -19.31
N ILE A 143 9.05 10.36 -18.82
CA ILE A 143 8.70 11.70 -19.34
C ILE A 143 9.12 11.85 -20.79
N ALA A 144 10.33 11.38 -21.16
CA ALA A 144 10.85 11.51 -22.51
C ALA A 144 10.15 10.59 -23.53
N ASP A 145 9.64 9.43 -23.08
CA ASP A 145 8.97 8.43 -23.92
C ASP A 145 7.80 7.80 -23.14
N PRO A 146 6.62 8.46 -23.09
CA PRO A 146 5.45 7.95 -22.38
C PRO A 146 4.93 6.62 -22.92
N GLU A 147 5.01 6.38 -24.23
CA GLU A 147 4.55 5.13 -24.84
C GLU A 147 5.38 3.92 -24.40
N LEU A 148 6.71 4.08 -24.39
CA LEU A 148 7.61 3.05 -23.86
C LEU A 148 7.38 2.83 -22.36
N SER A 149 7.05 3.88 -21.60
CA SER A 149 6.70 3.78 -20.18
C SER A 149 5.46 2.89 -20.00
N VAL A 150 4.39 3.12 -20.75
CA VAL A 150 3.17 2.29 -20.71
C VAL A 150 3.50 0.83 -21.07
N GLN A 151 4.26 0.58 -22.12
CA GLN A 151 4.67 -0.78 -22.51
C GLN A 151 5.41 -1.53 -21.39
N LYS A 152 6.29 -0.84 -20.66
CA LYS A 152 7.01 -1.42 -19.51
C LYS A 152 6.08 -1.72 -18.34
N MET A 153 5.14 -0.83 -18.04
CA MET A 153 4.14 -1.06 -17.00
C MET A 153 3.22 -2.24 -17.38
N GLU A 154 2.86 -2.37 -18.67
CA GLU A 154 2.06 -3.50 -19.15
C GLU A 154 2.76 -4.85 -18.93
N GLN A 155 4.07 -4.91 -19.17
CA GLN A 155 4.86 -6.12 -18.92
C GLN A 155 4.93 -6.52 -17.44
N LEU A 156 4.88 -5.55 -16.52
CA LEU A 156 5.02 -5.77 -15.08
C LEU A 156 3.66 -5.98 -14.39
N TYR A 157 2.62 -5.24 -14.78
CA TYR A 157 1.38 -5.13 -14.03
C TYR A 157 0.11 -5.39 -14.88
N GLY A 158 0.29 -5.75 -16.16
CA GLY A 158 -0.82 -6.04 -17.08
C GLY A 158 -1.44 -4.78 -17.70
N LYS A 159 -2.27 -5.01 -18.73
CA LYS A 159 -2.82 -3.93 -19.58
C LYS A 159 -3.69 -2.91 -18.83
N VAL A 160 -4.50 -3.38 -17.89
CA VAL A 160 -5.47 -2.55 -17.19
C VAL A 160 -4.79 -1.47 -16.34
N ALA A 161 -3.73 -1.84 -15.65
CA ALA A 161 -2.99 -0.95 -14.75
C ALA A 161 -1.93 -0.10 -15.47
N ALA A 162 -1.45 -0.53 -16.64
CA ALA A 162 -0.28 0.02 -17.30
C ALA A 162 -0.34 1.53 -17.58
N LYS A 163 -1.43 1.98 -18.22
CA LYS A 163 -1.57 3.39 -18.60
C LYS A 163 -1.72 4.30 -17.39
N PRO A 164 -2.66 4.05 -16.45
CA PRO A 164 -2.78 4.86 -15.24
C PRO A 164 -1.48 4.93 -14.42
N MET A 165 -0.80 3.79 -14.21
CA MET A 165 0.47 3.76 -13.48
C MET A 165 1.58 4.58 -14.15
N SER A 166 1.66 4.54 -15.49
CA SER A 166 2.62 5.35 -16.25
C SER A 166 2.31 6.84 -16.14
N GLU A 167 1.03 7.23 -16.24
CA GLU A 167 0.59 8.62 -16.12
C GLU A 167 0.88 9.16 -14.71
N HIS A 168 0.58 8.41 -13.66
CA HIS A 168 0.93 8.77 -12.28
C HIS A 168 2.45 8.92 -12.10
N PHE A 169 3.24 7.96 -12.64
CA PHE A 169 4.70 8.07 -12.53
C PHE A 169 5.25 9.31 -13.22
N ILE A 170 4.74 9.66 -14.39
CA ILE A 170 5.18 10.85 -15.14
C ILE A 170 4.77 12.14 -14.43
N ALA A 171 3.61 12.17 -13.79
CA ALA A 171 3.10 13.34 -13.08
C ALA A 171 3.83 13.64 -11.77
N MET A 172 4.45 12.63 -11.14
CA MET A 172 5.16 12.81 -9.86
C MET A 172 6.30 13.81 -9.95
N SER A 173 6.51 14.60 -8.90
CA SER A 173 7.73 15.38 -8.74
C SER A 173 8.94 14.52 -8.38
N ASP A 174 10.14 14.95 -8.77
CA ASP A 174 11.39 14.30 -8.33
C ASP A 174 11.47 14.23 -6.80
N GLN A 175 10.94 15.24 -6.09
CA GLN A 175 10.93 15.27 -4.62
C GLN A 175 9.99 14.22 -4.03
N SER A 176 8.77 14.07 -4.56
CA SER A 176 7.84 13.04 -4.13
C SER A 176 8.43 11.63 -4.30
N ILE A 177 9.08 11.36 -5.44
CA ILE A 177 9.77 10.09 -5.69
C ILE A 177 10.87 9.85 -4.63
N GLN A 178 11.67 10.87 -4.32
CA GLN A 178 12.76 10.78 -3.34
C GLN A 178 12.23 10.53 -1.91
N ASN A 179 11.13 11.20 -1.52
CA ASN A 179 10.52 11.06 -0.22
C ASN A 179 9.91 9.67 -0.05
N ILE A 180 9.19 9.15 -1.05
CA ILE A 180 8.65 7.78 -1.05
C ILE A 180 9.76 6.74 -0.89
N ILE A 181 10.85 6.88 -1.64
CA ILE A 181 11.99 5.94 -1.54
C ILE A 181 12.66 6.06 -0.16
N HIS A 182 12.73 7.27 0.39
CA HIS A 182 13.24 7.47 1.74
C HIS A 182 12.42 6.69 2.77
N ASP A 183 11.11 6.85 2.76
CA ASP A 183 10.22 6.18 3.71
C ASP A 183 10.27 4.65 3.55
N CYS A 184 10.25 4.14 2.33
CA CYS A 184 10.38 2.71 2.08
C CYS A 184 11.77 2.13 2.46
N SER A 185 12.80 2.98 2.57
CA SER A 185 14.15 2.58 3.00
C SER A 185 14.42 2.80 4.50
N ASN A 186 13.54 3.52 5.19
CA ASN A 186 13.70 3.89 6.59
C ASN A 186 12.39 3.71 7.36
N VAL A 187 11.78 2.52 7.22
CA VAL A 187 10.49 2.22 7.86
C VAL A 187 10.66 2.23 9.38
N ASP A 188 9.84 3.03 10.05
CA ASP A 188 9.75 3.06 11.50
C ASP A 188 8.61 2.14 11.97
N LEU A 189 8.97 0.93 12.36
CA LEU A 189 8.02 -0.12 12.69
C LEU A 189 7.33 0.15 14.03
N PRO A 190 5.98 0.10 14.10
CA PRO A 190 5.25 0.26 15.34
C PRO A 190 5.55 -0.87 16.33
N THR A 191 5.42 -0.57 17.62
CA THR A 191 5.44 -1.62 18.65
C THR A 191 4.06 -2.24 18.73
N LEU A 192 3.95 -3.54 18.42
CA LEU A 192 2.69 -4.28 18.46
C LEU A 192 2.70 -5.31 19.60
N SER A 193 1.61 -5.40 20.34
CA SER A 193 1.37 -6.50 21.28
C SER A 193 1.27 -7.85 20.56
N SER A 194 1.38 -8.96 21.28
CA SER A 194 1.23 -10.29 20.67
C SER A 194 -0.16 -10.49 20.02
N ASP A 195 -1.20 -9.87 20.56
CA ASP A 195 -2.54 -9.94 20.01
C ASP A 195 -2.67 -9.17 18.70
N GLU A 196 -2.09 -8.00 18.59
CA GLU A 196 -2.03 -7.22 17.36
C GLU A 196 -1.19 -7.91 16.30
N GLN A 197 -0.05 -8.50 16.68
CA GLN A 197 0.79 -9.27 15.76
C GLN A 197 0.02 -10.46 15.14
N ARG A 198 -0.80 -11.17 15.90
CA ARG A 198 -1.63 -12.29 15.40
C ARG A 198 -2.66 -11.86 14.36
N ARG A 199 -3.04 -10.59 14.35
CA ARG A 199 -3.93 -10.00 13.33
C ARG A 199 -3.20 -9.58 12.06
N CYS A 200 -1.85 -9.55 12.08
CA CYS A 200 -1.03 -9.12 10.97
C CYS A 200 -0.70 -10.28 10.02
N ILE A 201 -1.01 -10.08 8.75
CA ILE A 201 -0.66 -10.98 7.65
C ILE A 201 0.26 -10.21 6.69
N PHE A 202 1.49 -10.67 6.54
CA PHE A 202 2.47 -10.12 5.59
C PHE A 202 2.59 -11.06 4.41
N THR A 203 2.49 -10.51 3.20
CA THR A 203 2.52 -11.28 1.97
C THR A 203 3.53 -10.73 0.99
N TYR A 204 4.19 -11.61 0.26
CA TYR A 204 5.20 -11.27 -0.75
C TYR A 204 5.14 -12.24 -1.90
N GLY A 205 5.39 -11.75 -3.10
CA GLY A 205 5.74 -12.62 -4.22
C GLY A 205 7.07 -13.35 -3.96
N GLU A 206 7.24 -14.54 -4.53
CA GLU A 206 8.50 -15.29 -4.44
C GLU A 206 9.69 -14.51 -5.02
N LYS A 207 9.43 -13.71 -6.06
CA LYS A 207 10.43 -12.89 -6.76
C LYS A 207 10.54 -11.46 -6.21
N ASP A 208 9.73 -11.13 -5.19
CA ASP A 208 9.71 -9.80 -4.58
C ASP A 208 11.08 -9.47 -3.96
N PHE A 209 11.62 -8.32 -4.33
CA PHE A 209 12.93 -7.84 -3.87
C PHE A 209 12.97 -7.60 -2.34
N ASP A 210 11.83 -7.28 -1.70
CA ASP A 210 11.72 -7.06 -0.26
C ASP A 210 11.58 -8.36 0.54
N LEU A 211 11.20 -9.49 -0.09
CA LEU A 211 11.00 -10.77 0.58
C LEU A 211 12.20 -11.23 1.41
N LYS A 212 13.41 -11.08 0.85
CA LYS A 212 14.64 -11.49 1.57
C LYS A 212 14.83 -10.70 2.87
N ARG A 213 14.49 -9.43 2.86
CA ARG A 213 14.57 -8.56 4.04
C ARG A 213 13.48 -8.92 5.04
N ALA A 214 12.24 -9.08 4.57
CA ALA A 214 11.10 -9.48 5.39
C ALA A 214 11.36 -10.80 6.14
N ARG A 215 11.82 -11.84 5.45
CA ARG A 215 12.18 -13.14 6.06
C ARG A 215 13.22 -13.02 7.20
N LYS A 216 14.09 -12.03 7.14
CA LYS A 216 15.14 -11.81 8.14
C LYS A 216 14.65 -10.99 9.34
N VAL A 217 13.77 -10.03 9.12
CA VAL A 217 13.36 -9.04 10.12
C VAL A 217 12.07 -9.46 10.80
N LEU A 218 11.04 -9.85 10.03
CA LEU A 218 9.71 -10.17 10.54
C LEU A 218 9.69 -11.14 11.73
N PRO A 219 10.37 -12.28 11.71
CA PRO A 219 10.34 -13.21 12.84
C PRO A 219 10.99 -12.67 14.14
N LYS A 220 11.72 -11.57 14.05
CA LYS A 220 12.38 -10.92 15.19
C LYS A 220 11.55 -9.81 15.77
N VAL A 221 10.82 -9.07 14.91
CA VAL A 221 10.04 -7.90 15.30
C VAL A 221 8.59 -8.29 15.60
N TYR A 222 8.02 -9.16 14.78
CA TYR A 222 6.64 -9.63 14.90
C TYR A 222 6.56 -11.15 14.80
N PRO A 223 7.06 -11.88 15.84
CA PRO A 223 7.12 -13.33 15.82
C PRO A 223 5.77 -14.04 15.75
N GLU A 224 4.67 -13.37 16.16
CA GLU A 224 3.31 -13.91 16.12
C GLU A 224 2.58 -13.60 14.80
N ALA A 225 3.16 -12.79 13.91
CA ALA A 225 2.53 -12.43 12.64
C ALA A 225 2.66 -13.56 11.61
N THR A 226 1.70 -13.62 10.70
CA THR A 226 1.71 -14.59 9.58
C THR A 226 2.53 -14.06 8.41
N LEU A 227 3.41 -14.88 7.85
CA LEU A 227 4.12 -14.61 6.60
C LEU A 227 3.69 -15.60 5.52
N THR A 228 3.10 -15.08 4.43
CA THR A 228 2.70 -15.87 3.25
C THR A 228 3.52 -15.48 2.04
N ILE A 229 3.87 -16.46 1.21
CA ILE A 229 4.66 -16.25 0.00
C ILE A 229 3.90 -16.78 -1.21
N TRP A 230 3.65 -15.89 -2.17
CA TRP A 230 2.98 -16.23 -3.42
C TRP A 230 3.99 -16.78 -4.43
N GLN A 231 3.87 -18.07 -4.74
CA GLN A 231 4.77 -18.74 -5.67
C GLN A 231 4.61 -18.20 -7.10
N GLY A 232 5.73 -17.88 -7.74
CA GLY A 232 5.78 -17.42 -9.13
C GLY A 232 5.51 -15.93 -9.35
N TYR A 233 5.03 -15.19 -8.35
CA TYR A 233 4.71 -13.77 -8.44
C TYR A 233 5.88 -12.86 -8.03
N ASP A 234 5.89 -11.64 -8.58
CA ASP A 234 6.78 -10.55 -8.23
C ASP A 234 6.09 -9.58 -7.25
N HIS A 235 6.68 -8.41 -6.99
CA HIS A 235 6.22 -7.36 -6.07
C HIS A 235 4.80 -6.87 -6.41
N CYS A 236 3.84 -7.11 -5.53
CA CYS A 236 2.41 -6.77 -5.68
C CYS A 236 1.74 -7.34 -6.96
N GLU A 237 2.40 -8.25 -7.68
CA GLU A 237 1.91 -8.75 -8.97
C GLU A 237 0.61 -9.56 -8.82
N ARG A 238 0.50 -10.42 -7.79
CA ARG A 238 -0.70 -11.25 -7.61
C ARG A 238 -1.97 -10.41 -7.46
N MET A 239 -1.89 -9.31 -6.74
CA MET A 239 -3.01 -8.40 -6.54
C MET A 239 -3.59 -7.88 -7.87
N THR A 240 -2.75 -7.67 -8.87
CA THR A 240 -3.17 -7.12 -10.17
C THR A 240 -3.46 -8.20 -11.21
N SER A 241 -2.68 -9.27 -11.24
CA SER A 241 -2.81 -10.34 -12.24
C SER A 241 -3.87 -11.39 -11.91
N ASP A 242 -4.23 -11.54 -10.63
CA ASP A 242 -5.24 -12.49 -10.12
C ASP A 242 -6.21 -11.78 -9.16
N SER A 243 -6.67 -10.60 -9.57
CA SER A 243 -7.44 -9.68 -8.72
C SER A 243 -8.75 -10.27 -8.19
N ALA A 244 -9.42 -11.14 -8.97
CA ALA A 244 -10.68 -11.77 -8.54
C ALA A 244 -10.45 -12.74 -7.36
N ALA A 245 -9.50 -13.66 -7.47
CA ALA A 245 -9.16 -14.57 -6.38
C ALA A 245 -8.52 -13.85 -5.20
N TYR A 246 -7.73 -12.79 -5.47
CA TYR A 246 -7.12 -11.98 -4.43
C TYR A 246 -8.16 -11.18 -3.62
N GLY A 247 -9.12 -10.54 -4.29
CA GLY A 247 -10.23 -9.83 -3.65
C GLY A 247 -11.12 -10.76 -2.83
N GLN A 248 -11.45 -11.95 -3.37
CA GLN A 248 -12.22 -12.95 -2.63
C GLN A 248 -11.49 -13.41 -1.37
N MET A 249 -10.18 -13.65 -1.43
CA MET A 249 -9.36 -14.01 -0.26
C MET A 249 -9.39 -12.91 0.81
N LEU A 250 -9.29 -11.64 0.45
CA LEU A 250 -9.38 -10.53 1.40
C LEU A 250 -10.80 -10.42 2.00
N ARG A 251 -11.83 -10.66 1.20
CA ARG A 251 -13.21 -10.71 1.68
C ARG A 251 -13.41 -11.76 2.78
N GLU A 252 -12.84 -12.96 2.61
CA GLU A 252 -12.92 -14.06 3.58
C GLU A 252 -12.29 -13.73 4.95
N LEU A 253 -11.48 -12.66 5.05
CA LEU A 253 -10.99 -12.15 6.33
C LEU A 253 -12.01 -11.25 7.03
N VAL A 254 -12.98 -10.70 6.30
CA VAL A 254 -13.89 -9.65 6.79
C VAL A 254 -15.27 -10.19 7.14
N VAL A 255 -15.71 -11.29 6.47
CA VAL A 255 -17.06 -11.88 6.59
C VAL A 255 -17.04 -13.36 6.93
#